data_1b8e2358a02ed12badc363b28be05e2a
#
_entry.id   1b8e2358a02ed12badc363b28be05e2a
#
_cell.length_a   1.000
_cell.length_b   1.000
_cell.length_c   1.000
_cell.angle_alpha   90.00
_cell.angle_beta   90.00
_cell.angle_gamma   90.00
#
_symmetry.space_group_name_H-M   'P 1'
#
loop_
_entity.id
_entity.type
_entity.pdbx_description
1 polymer ?
#
loop_
_entity_poly.entity_id
_entity_poly.type
_entity_poly.pdbx_seq_one_letter_code
_entity_poly.pdbx_strand_id
1 'polypeptide(L)'
;HSFPTRRSSDLGEKSLQEMFAMVEASGQLPKTSQPAIGRFLDVFTELAADGKKVIAIMLDGVLSGTVQTARLAARQVMSEIPGSDIRVFDSLTAACPISGMAMEVLAYAETGATMDELEEYLKGLIERTETYFSVNTLDYLQKGGRIGAVGALVGNILGIRPIVHIDTAGELVVVDKCRTRKKVLQRMVELAAANAPIEAVYVANAEAEEDAETLRKAMLELFPGLPVLVTGIGTVLAAHLGPGVIGLFVRRQR
;
A
#
# COMPACT_ATOMS: atom_id res chain seq x y z
N HIS A 1 -8.70 -17.04 6.67
CA HIS A 1 -7.37 -17.36 7.18
C HIS A 1 -6.43 -16.23 6.76
N SER A 2 -6.10 -15.36 7.74
CA SER A 2 -5.05 -14.37 7.58
C SER A 2 -3.76 -15.10 7.23
N PHE A 3 -3.11 -14.72 6.13
CA PHE A 3 -1.72 -15.07 5.90
C PHE A 3 -0.96 -14.82 7.19
N PRO A 4 -0.19 -15.78 7.71
CA PRO A 4 0.83 -15.43 8.66
C PRO A 4 1.72 -14.45 7.90
N THR A 5 1.78 -13.20 8.36
CA THR A 5 2.76 -12.21 7.93
C THR A 5 4.14 -12.72 8.35
N ARG A 6 4.61 -13.80 7.71
CA ARG A 6 5.97 -14.26 7.83
C ARG A 6 6.80 -13.52 6.82
N ARG A 7 7.22 -12.33 7.25
CA ARG A 7 8.55 -11.79 7.33
C ARG A 7 9.36 -11.96 6.06
N SER A 8 9.52 -10.88 5.31
CA SER A 8 10.80 -10.69 4.63
C SER A 8 11.86 -10.80 5.72
N SER A 9 12.77 -11.77 5.58
CA SER A 9 13.84 -12.07 6.54
C SER A 9 14.49 -10.78 7.06
N ASP A 10 14.91 -10.79 8.30
CA ASP A 10 15.75 -9.82 9.01
C ASP A 10 15.15 -8.43 9.30
N LEU A 11 14.39 -7.80 8.39
CA LEU A 11 13.71 -6.53 8.64
C LEU A 11 12.42 -6.71 9.45
N GLY A 12 11.75 -7.85 9.34
CA GLY A 12 10.51 -8.16 10.06
C GLY A 12 10.67 -8.41 11.56
N GLU A 13 11.92 -8.53 12.05
CA GLU A 13 12.24 -8.73 13.46
C GLU A 13 12.62 -7.43 14.18
N LYS A 14 12.92 -6.37 13.41
CA LYS A 14 13.33 -5.07 13.94
C LYS A 14 12.15 -4.10 13.98
N SER A 15 12.13 -3.27 15.01
CA SER A 15 11.24 -2.12 15.05
C SER A 15 11.63 -1.08 13.99
N LEU A 16 10.71 -0.16 13.65
CA LEU A 16 11.02 0.96 12.77
C LEU A 16 12.17 1.80 13.31
N GLN A 17 12.16 2.08 14.61
CA GLN A 17 13.19 2.86 15.30
C GLN A 17 14.57 2.20 15.19
N GLU A 18 14.67 0.89 15.42
CA GLU A 18 15.93 0.15 15.25
C GLU A 18 16.43 0.20 13.80
N MET A 19 15.52 0.04 12.84
CA MET A 19 15.87 0.11 11.42
C MET A 19 16.40 1.51 11.05
N PHE A 20 15.72 2.57 11.44
CA PHE A 20 16.14 3.94 11.14
C PHE A 20 17.44 4.32 11.86
N ALA A 21 17.63 3.90 13.11
CA ALA A 21 18.89 4.09 13.82
C ALA A 21 20.07 3.40 13.11
N MET A 22 19.86 2.19 12.57
CA MET A 22 20.87 1.50 11.76
C MET A 22 21.19 2.26 10.46
N VAL A 23 20.18 2.80 9.78
CA VAL A 23 20.35 3.61 8.56
C VAL A 23 21.15 4.88 8.88
N GLU A 24 20.83 5.57 9.96
CA GLU A 24 21.55 6.77 10.40
C GLU A 24 23.00 6.46 10.74
N ALA A 25 23.26 5.39 11.48
CA ALA A 25 24.61 5.00 11.87
C ALA A 25 25.47 4.52 10.70
N SER A 26 24.91 3.83 9.72
CA SER A 26 25.64 3.24 8.59
C SER A 26 25.65 4.11 7.31
N GLY A 27 24.72 5.04 7.18
CA GLY A 27 24.47 5.77 5.94
C GLY A 27 23.90 4.91 4.79
N GLN A 28 23.57 3.64 5.07
CA GLN A 28 23.11 2.68 4.07
C GLN A 28 21.65 2.29 4.31
N LEU A 29 20.86 2.29 3.23
CA LEU A 29 19.50 1.79 3.28
C LEU A 29 19.47 0.26 3.21
N PRO A 30 18.57 -0.40 3.95
CA PRO A 30 18.35 -1.83 3.79
C PRO A 30 17.82 -2.11 2.38
N LYS A 31 18.29 -3.21 1.79
CA LYS A 31 17.78 -3.68 0.51
C LYS A 31 16.53 -4.52 0.73
N THR A 32 15.53 -4.31 -0.09
CA THR A 32 14.31 -5.12 -0.11
C THR A 32 14.25 -5.93 -1.39
N SER A 33 13.59 -7.07 -1.32
CA SER A 33 13.27 -7.90 -2.49
C SER A 33 11.82 -8.38 -2.40
N GLN A 34 11.23 -8.64 -3.55
CA GLN A 34 9.97 -9.38 -3.62
C GLN A 34 10.16 -10.79 -3.03
N PRO A 35 9.10 -11.43 -2.52
CA PRO A 35 9.17 -12.82 -2.08
C PRO A 35 9.63 -13.73 -3.22
N ALA A 36 10.44 -14.74 -2.89
CA ALA A 36 10.81 -15.77 -3.87
C ALA A 36 9.56 -16.52 -4.35
N ILE A 37 9.55 -16.91 -5.63
CA ILE A 37 8.41 -17.61 -6.24
C ILE A 37 8.00 -18.87 -5.48
N GLY A 38 8.96 -19.60 -4.90
CA GLY A 38 8.69 -20.79 -4.10
C GLY A 38 7.73 -20.54 -2.93
N ARG A 39 7.80 -19.35 -2.31
CA ARG A 39 6.85 -18.99 -1.24
C ARG A 39 5.41 -18.92 -1.70
N PHE A 40 5.18 -18.39 -2.90
CA PHE A 40 3.84 -18.34 -3.50
C PHE A 40 3.41 -19.74 -3.95
N LEU A 41 4.33 -20.52 -4.53
CA LEU A 41 4.04 -21.90 -4.93
C LEU A 41 3.61 -22.74 -3.73
N ASP A 42 4.35 -22.69 -2.61
CA ASP A 42 4.03 -23.43 -1.39
C ASP A 42 2.59 -23.13 -0.93
N VAL A 43 2.24 -21.83 -0.78
CA VAL A 43 0.94 -21.41 -0.28
C VAL A 43 -0.19 -21.70 -1.27
N PHE A 44 0.01 -21.42 -2.55
CA PHE A 44 -1.02 -21.63 -3.57
C PHE A 44 -1.27 -23.12 -3.81
N THR A 45 -0.24 -23.95 -3.78
CA THR A 45 -0.37 -25.41 -3.89
C THR A 45 -1.14 -25.98 -2.70
N GLU A 46 -0.82 -25.57 -1.47
CA GLU A 46 -1.54 -25.99 -0.27
C GLU A 46 -3.04 -25.64 -0.36
N LEU A 47 -3.34 -24.38 -0.70
CA LEU A 47 -4.74 -23.92 -0.80
C LEU A 47 -5.51 -24.61 -1.94
N ALA A 48 -4.87 -24.81 -3.09
CA ALA A 48 -5.46 -25.48 -4.23
C ALA A 48 -5.70 -26.98 -3.95
N ALA A 49 -4.77 -27.66 -3.29
CA ALA A 49 -4.92 -29.07 -2.89
C ALA A 49 -6.08 -29.26 -1.89
N ASP A 50 -6.33 -28.26 -1.05
CA ASP A 50 -7.50 -28.22 -0.15
C ASP A 50 -8.82 -27.85 -0.88
N GLY A 51 -8.80 -27.69 -2.20
CA GLY A 51 -9.95 -27.30 -3.01
C GLY A 51 -10.40 -25.83 -2.78
N LYS A 52 -9.56 -25.01 -2.17
CA LYS A 52 -9.88 -23.59 -1.91
C LYS A 52 -9.64 -22.73 -3.16
N LYS A 53 -10.55 -21.79 -3.38
CA LYS A 53 -10.38 -20.71 -4.35
C LYS A 53 -9.63 -19.56 -3.71
N VAL A 54 -8.78 -18.87 -4.46
CA VAL A 54 -7.86 -17.86 -3.91
C VAL A 54 -8.01 -16.53 -4.66
N ILE A 55 -8.22 -15.46 -3.89
CA ILE A 55 -8.01 -14.08 -4.34
C ILE A 55 -6.79 -13.54 -3.62
N ALA A 56 -5.74 -13.19 -4.37
CA ALA A 56 -4.50 -12.67 -3.86
C ALA A 56 -4.35 -11.20 -4.26
N ILE A 57 -4.38 -10.29 -3.29
CA ILE A 57 -4.28 -8.84 -3.50
C ILE A 57 -2.87 -8.41 -3.15
N MET A 58 -2.12 -7.94 -4.15
CA MET A 58 -0.72 -7.53 -4.01
C MET A 58 -0.59 -6.02 -4.02
N LEU A 59 0.49 -5.51 -3.42
CA LEU A 59 0.84 -4.11 -3.56
C LEU A 59 1.15 -3.79 -5.03
N ASP A 60 1.11 -2.49 -5.33
CA ASP A 60 1.34 -1.92 -6.65
C ASP A 60 2.55 -2.53 -7.39
N GLY A 61 2.30 -2.97 -8.61
CA GLY A 61 3.25 -3.65 -9.49
C GLY A 61 4.37 -2.77 -10.03
N VAL A 62 4.18 -1.45 -10.05
CA VAL A 62 5.23 -0.48 -10.40
C VAL A 62 6.23 -0.35 -9.24
N LEU A 63 5.74 -0.43 -8.00
CA LEU A 63 6.59 -0.33 -6.81
C LEU A 63 7.33 -1.64 -6.51
N SER A 64 6.75 -2.79 -6.87
CA SER A 64 7.33 -4.11 -6.55
C SER A 64 6.95 -5.20 -7.54
N GLY A 65 7.91 -6.06 -7.90
CA GLY A 65 7.66 -7.25 -8.71
C GLY A 65 6.84 -8.36 -8.01
N THR A 66 6.30 -8.10 -6.82
CA THR A 66 5.54 -9.09 -6.03
C THR A 66 4.32 -9.61 -6.78
N VAL A 67 3.54 -8.75 -7.43
CA VAL A 67 2.35 -9.14 -8.21
C VAL A 67 2.71 -10.04 -9.39
N GLN A 68 3.80 -9.74 -10.11
CA GLN A 68 4.26 -10.55 -11.24
C GLN A 68 4.71 -11.93 -10.77
N THR A 69 5.44 -12.01 -9.65
CA THR A 69 5.88 -13.28 -9.06
C THR A 69 4.69 -14.12 -8.61
N ALA A 70 3.70 -13.51 -7.97
CA ALA A 70 2.46 -14.18 -7.57
C ALA A 70 1.66 -14.70 -8.78
N ARG A 71 1.56 -13.90 -9.86
CA ARG A 71 0.90 -14.32 -11.11
C ARG A 71 1.61 -15.50 -11.78
N LEU A 72 2.94 -15.54 -11.76
CA LEU A 72 3.71 -16.68 -12.28
C LEU A 72 3.42 -17.95 -11.47
N ALA A 73 3.48 -17.87 -10.16
CA ALA A 73 3.19 -19.00 -9.27
C ALA A 73 1.74 -19.49 -9.44
N ALA A 74 0.76 -18.57 -9.51
CA ALA A 74 -0.64 -18.93 -9.71
C ALA A 74 -0.86 -19.70 -11.01
N ARG A 75 -0.27 -19.24 -12.13
CA ARG A 75 -0.35 -19.96 -13.42
C ARG A 75 0.26 -21.34 -13.35
N GLN A 76 1.41 -21.50 -12.69
CA GLN A 76 2.05 -22.79 -12.53
C GLN A 76 1.15 -23.74 -11.73
N VAL A 77 0.67 -23.33 -10.56
CA VAL A 77 -0.19 -24.18 -9.72
C VAL A 77 -1.49 -24.54 -10.44
N MET A 78 -2.14 -23.60 -11.14
CA MET A 78 -3.34 -23.91 -11.92
C MET A 78 -3.09 -24.88 -13.07
N SER A 79 -1.87 -24.92 -13.63
CA SER A 79 -1.51 -25.90 -14.64
C SER A 79 -1.24 -27.30 -14.07
N GLU A 80 -0.77 -27.38 -12.82
CA GLU A 80 -0.44 -28.62 -12.12
C GLU A 80 -1.62 -29.23 -11.37
N ILE A 81 -2.56 -28.40 -10.92
CA ILE A 81 -3.77 -28.81 -10.16
C ILE A 81 -5.02 -28.40 -10.95
N PRO A 82 -5.56 -29.26 -11.81
CA PRO A 82 -6.74 -28.96 -12.61
C PRO A 82 -7.98 -28.63 -11.74
N GLY A 83 -8.68 -27.57 -12.12
CA GLY A 83 -9.87 -27.10 -11.38
C GLY A 83 -9.59 -26.11 -10.24
N SER A 84 -8.31 -25.81 -9.95
CA SER A 84 -7.96 -24.72 -9.03
C SER A 84 -8.28 -23.35 -9.66
N ASP A 85 -8.69 -22.37 -8.82
CA ASP A 85 -9.02 -21.01 -9.22
C ASP A 85 -8.23 -20.03 -8.33
N ILE A 86 -7.13 -19.48 -8.87
CA ILE A 86 -6.24 -18.56 -8.17
C ILE A 86 -6.14 -17.26 -8.98
N ARG A 87 -6.68 -16.19 -8.44
CA ARG A 87 -6.72 -14.88 -9.10
C ARG A 87 -5.84 -13.88 -8.35
N VAL A 88 -4.93 -13.25 -9.07
CA VAL A 88 -3.93 -12.31 -8.50
C VAL A 88 -4.18 -10.91 -9.03
N PHE A 89 -4.41 -9.98 -8.11
CA PHE A 89 -4.73 -8.58 -8.39
C PHE A 89 -3.60 -7.66 -7.97
N ASP A 90 -3.32 -6.71 -8.84
CA ASP A 90 -2.55 -5.52 -8.52
C ASP A 90 -3.49 -4.51 -7.87
N SER A 91 -3.21 -4.09 -6.66
CA SER A 91 -4.08 -3.16 -5.95
C SER A 91 -3.90 -1.71 -6.35
N LEU A 92 -2.88 -1.39 -7.16
CA LEU A 92 -2.48 -0.02 -7.51
C LEU A 92 -2.34 0.90 -6.28
N THR A 93 -2.01 0.31 -5.14
CA THR A 93 -1.81 1.00 -3.85
C THR A 93 -0.82 0.23 -2.97
N ALA A 94 -0.60 0.73 -1.76
CA ALA A 94 0.23 0.09 -0.75
C ALA A 94 -0.39 0.26 0.65
N ALA A 95 0.16 -0.43 1.65
CA ALA A 95 -0.24 -0.32 3.06
C ALA A 95 -1.68 -0.78 3.35
N CYS A 96 -2.35 -0.10 4.28
CA CYS A 96 -3.62 -0.52 4.87
C CYS A 96 -4.84 -0.62 3.91
N PRO A 97 -4.95 0.11 2.79
CA PRO A 97 -6.06 -0.11 1.86
C PRO A 97 -6.16 -1.55 1.34
N ILE A 98 -5.01 -2.22 1.16
CA ILE A 98 -4.97 -3.62 0.71
C ILE A 98 -5.68 -4.52 1.72
N SER A 99 -5.43 -4.32 3.01
CA SER A 99 -6.12 -5.06 4.08
C SER A 99 -7.61 -4.75 4.11
N GLY A 100 -7.99 -3.48 3.90
CA GLY A 100 -9.38 -3.07 3.79
C GLY A 100 -10.10 -3.78 2.65
N MET A 101 -9.52 -3.79 1.45
CA MET A 101 -10.04 -4.52 0.29
C MET A 101 -10.19 -6.02 0.59
N ALA A 102 -9.17 -6.63 1.21
CA ALA A 102 -9.21 -8.06 1.55
C ALA A 102 -10.34 -8.40 2.52
N MET A 103 -10.56 -7.57 3.54
CA MET A 103 -11.64 -7.75 4.51
C MET A 103 -13.02 -7.65 3.87
N GLU A 104 -13.21 -6.69 2.96
CA GLU A 104 -14.49 -6.50 2.28
C GLU A 104 -14.79 -7.61 1.26
N VAL A 105 -13.77 -8.05 0.50
CA VAL A 105 -13.91 -9.20 -0.40
C VAL A 105 -14.24 -10.46 0.39
N LEU A 106 -13.60 -10.66 1.55
CA LEU A 106 -13.91 -11.79 2.42
C LEU A 106 -15.36 -11.74 2.94
N ALA A 107 -15.79 -10.59 3.44
CA ALA A 107 -17.17 -10.41 3.90
C ALA A 107 -18.19 -10.65 2.78
N TYR A 108 -17.88 -10.21 1.55
CA TYR A 108 -18.75 -10.48 0.41
C TYR A 108 -18.73 -11.96 0.02
N ALA A 109 -17.59 -12.65 0.11
CA ALA A 109 -17.51 -14.09 -0.13
C ALA A 109 -18.35 -14.90 0.85
N GLU A 110 -18.49 -14.47 2.10
CA GLU A 110 -19.33 -15.11 3.12
C GLU A 110 -20.83 -15.07 2.79
N THR A 111 -21.25 -14.17 1.89
CA THR A 111 -22.64 -14.14 1.38
C THR A 111 -22.93 -15.21 0.34
N GLY A 112 -21.91 -15.97 -0.09
CA GLY A 112 -22.03 -16.99 -1.14
C GLY A 112 -21.73 -16.47 -2.55
N ALA A 113 -21.11 -15.28 -2.68
CA ALA A 113 -20.72 -14.72 -3.95
C ALA A 113 -19.75 -15.62 -4.73
N THR A 114 -19.90 -15.68 -6.04
CA THR A 114 -19.00 -16.41 -6.95
C THR A 114 -17.65 -15.71 -7.09
N MET A 115 -16.64 -16.44 -7.58
CA MET A 115 -15.33 -15.85 -7.84
C MET A 115 -15.37 -14.70 -8.86
N ASP A 116 -16.28 -14.75 -9.83
CA ASP A 116 -16.44 -13.69 -10.82
C ASP A 116 -17.05 -12.42 -10.20
N GLU A 117 -18.04 -12.59 -9.33
CA GLU A 117 -18.61 -11.48 -8.55
C GLU A 117 -17.60 -10.85 -7.59
N LEU A 118 -16.77 -11.68 -6.93
CA LEU A 118 -15.72 -11.20 -6.04
C LEU A 118 -14.62 -10.45 -6.82
N GLU A 119 -14.25 -10.93 -8.00
CA GLU A 119 -13.31 -10.26 -8.89
C GLU A 119 -13.82 -8.89 -9.32
N GLU A 120 -15.07 -8.80 -9.79
CA GLU A 120 -15.67 -7.54 -10.22
C GLU A 120 -15.80 -6.56 -9.06
N TYR A 121 -16.20 -7.07 -7.88
CA TYR A 121 -16.26 -6.27 -6.67
C TYR A 121 -14.89 -5.68 -6.30
N LEU A 122 -13.84 -6.52 -6.29
CA LEU A 122 -12.47 -6.08 -5.99
C LEU A 122 -11.93 -5.06 -7.00
N LYS A 123 -12.17 -5.26 -8.30
CA LYS A 123 -11.81 -4.29 -9.33
C LYS A 123 -12.43 -2.93 -9.05
N GLY A 124 -13.72 -2.91 -8.69
CA GLY A 124 -14.38 -1.67 -8.31
C GLY A 124 -13.83 -1.03 -7.04
N LEU A 125 -13.32 -1.80 -6.06
CA LEU A 125 -12.63 -1.25 -4.90
C LEU A 125 -11.28 -0.61 -5.29
N ILE A 126 -10.51 -1.28 -6.15
CA ILE A 126 -9.22 -0.79 -6.65
C ILE A 126 -9.39 0.53 -7.41
N GLU A 127 -10.29 0.57 -8.39
CA GLU A 127 -10.53 1.73 -9.25
C GLU A 127 -10.98 2.99 -8.50
N ARG A 128 -11.60 2.81 -7.34
CA ARG A 128 -12.14 3.91 -6.52
C ARG A 128 -11.22 4.31 -5.37
N THR A 129 -10.08 3.63 -5.19
CA THR A 129 -9.14 3.92 -4.12
C THR A 129 -8.09 4.91 -4.59
N GLU A 130 -8.01 6.05 -3.93
CA GLU A 130 -7.02 7.10 -4.18
C GLU A 130 -5.95 7.09 -3.09
N THR A 131 -4.71 7.21 -3.49
CA THR A 131 -3.54 7.16 -2.59
C THR A 131 -2.76 8.46 -2.66
N TYR A 132 -2.67 9.17 -1.54
CA TYR A 132 -1.84 10.36 -1.36
C TYR A 132 -0.83 10.12 -0.24
N PHE A 133 0.42 10.49 -0.45
CA PHE A 133 1.41 10.44 0.62
C PHE A 133 2.44 11.57 0.50
N SER A 134 3.09 11.87 1.61
CA SER A 134 4.20 12.82 1.66
C SER A 134 5.33 12.25 2.49
N VAL A 135 6.55 12.48 2.02
CA VAL A 135 7.80 12.07 2.68
C VAL A 135 8.56 13.30 3.19
N ASN A 136 9.38 13.11 4.21
CA ASN A 136 10.23 14.19 4.71
C ASN A 136 11.37 14.51 3.75
N THR A 137 11.92 13.50 3.07
CA THR A 137 12.98 13.61 2.07
C THR A 137 12.75 12.61 0.94
N LEU A 138 13.20 12.95 -0.27
CA LEU A 138 13.16 12.06 -1.43
C LEU A 138 14.31 11.04 -1.45
N ASP A 139 15.29 11.17 -0.54
CA ASP A 139 16.51 10.35 -0.53
C ASP A 139 16.21 8.85 -0.42
N TYR A 140 15.22 8.48 0.40
CA TYR A 140 14.82 7.08 0.56
C TYR A 140 14.22 6.51 -0.73
N LEU A 141 13.31 7.24 -1.37
CA LEU A 141 12.74 6.86 -2.67
C LEU A 141 13.82 6.76 -3.76
N GLN A 142 14.75 7.72 -3.79
CA GLN A 142 15.83 7.76 -4.77
C GLN A 142 16.82 6.61 -4.57
N LYS A 143 17.37 6.47 -3.37
CA LYS A 143 18.32 5.39 -3.04
C LYS A 143 17.67 4.00 -3.13
N GLY A 144 16.37 3.91 -2.83
CA GLY A 144 15.58 2.70 -2.96
C GLY A 144 15.18 2.37 -4.40
N GLY A 145 15.38 3.27 -5.36
CA GLY A 145 15.04 3.08 -6.77
C GLY A 145 13.53 3.11 -7.08
N ARG A 146 12.70 3.64 -6.17
CA ARG A 146 11.23 3.77 -6.32
C ARG A 146 10.79 5.23 -6.47
N ILE A 147 11.70 6.08 -6.93
CA ILE A 147 11.43 7.51 -7.07
C ILE A 147 10.53 7.86 -8.27
N GLY A 148 10.50 7.04 -9.32
CA GLY A 148 9.66 7.27 -10.50
C GLY A 148 9.77 8.69 -11.07
N ALA A 149 8.65 9.23 -11.53
CA ALA A 149 8.56 10.60 -12.04
C ALA A 149 8.80 11.69 -10.98
N VAL A 150 8.69 11.35 -9.68
CA VAL A 150 9.02 12.25 -8.55
C VAL A 150 10.50 12.64 -8.57
N GLY A 151 11.36 11.85 -9.23
CA GLY A 151 12.79 12.11 -9.40
C GLY A 151 13.12 13.45 -10.05
N ALA A 152 12.23 14.02 -10.84
CA ALA A 152 12.40 15.35 -11.41
C ALA A 152 12.49 16.47 -10.37
N LEU A 153 12.12 16.20 -9.11
CA LEU A 153 12.25 17.15 -8.00
C LEU A 153 13.58 17.06 -7.27
N VAL A 154 14.39 16.01 -7.51
CA VAL A 154 15.67 15.81 -6.83
C VAL A 154 16.66 16.91 -7.25
N GLY A 155 17.26 17.55 -6.27
CA GLY A 155 18.27 18.59 -6.49
C GLY A 155 17.75 19.99 -6.80
N ASN A 156 16.45 20.16 -7.08
CA ASN A 156 15.97 21.45 -7.59
C ASN A 156 15.42 22.41 -6.52
N ILE A 157 15.03 21.94 -5.31
CA ILE A 157 14.42 22.86 -4.34
C ILE A 157 14.62 22.38 -2.90
N LEU A 158 15.49 23.10 -2.17
CA LEU A 158 15.67 22.92 -0.74
C LEU A 158 14.37 23.26 0.02
N GLY A 159 13.92 22.37 0.91
CA GLY A 159 12.79 22.64 1.83
C GLY A 159 11.41 22.42 1.25
N ILE A 160 11.26 21.76 0.08
CA ILE A 160 9.95 21.35 -0.45
C ILE A 160 9.59 19.95 0.03
N ARG A 161 8.32 19.80 0.43
CA ARG A 161 7.66 18.57 0.79
C ARG A 161 6.61 18.24 -0.27
N PRO A 162 6.88 17.27 -1.16
CA PRO A 162 5.93 16.91 -2.20
C PRO A 162 4.75 16.13 -1.61
N ILE A 163 3.58 16.31 -2.21
CA ILE A 163 2.48 15.37 -2.07
C ILE A 163 2.48 14.52 -3.33
N VAL A 164 2.62 13.23 -3.13
CA VAL A 164 2.69 12.22 -4.19
C VAL A 164 1.37 11.46 -4.21
N HIS A 165 0.92 11.16 -5.41
CA HIS A 165 -0.25 10.34 -5.69
C HIS A 165 0.20 9.11 -6.48
N ILE A 166 -0.45 7.97 -6.27
CA ILE A 166 -0.34 6.82 -7.14
C ILE A 166 -1.48 6.92 -8.16
N ASP A 167 -1.15 7.09 -9.42
CA ASP A 167 -2.16 7.24 -10.47
C ASP A 167 -2.77 5.89 -10.91
N THR A 168 -3.68 5.93 -11.86
CA THR A 168 -4.39 4.75 -12.36
C THR A 168 -3.48 3.74 -13.10
N ALA A 169 -2.25 4.13 -13.44
CA ALA A 169 -1.23 3.25 -14.01
C ALA A 169 -0.28 2.69 -12.93
N GLY A 170 -0.46 3.07 -11.65
CA GLY A 170 0.45 2.73 -10.56
C GLY A 170 1.67 3.65 -10.46
N GLU A 171 1.77 4.68 -11.30
CA GLU A 171 2.93 5.57 -11.32
C GLU A 171 2.87 6.61 -10.21
N LEU A 172 4.05 6.91 -9.62
CA LEU A 172 4.19 7.97 -8.63
C LEU A 172 4.20 9.33 -9.32
N VAL A 173 3.17 10.14 -9.09
CA VAL A 173 3.06 11.50 -9.65
C VAL A 173 3.00 12.55 -8.54
N VAL A 174 3.62 13.71 -8.76
CA VAL A 174 3.57 14.84 -7.83
C VAL A 174 2.33 15.66 -8.11
N VAL A 175 1.42 15.70 -7.16
CA VAL A 175 0.16 16.46 -7.29
C VAL A 175 0.21 17.81 -6.61
N ASP A 176 1.13 18.00 -5.65
CA ASP A 176 1.36 19.31 -5.02
C ASP A 176 2.75 19.41 -4.38
N LYS A 177 3.17 20.64 -4.05
CA LYS A 177 4.47 20.97 -3.45
C LYS A 177 4.28 21.98 -2.32
N CYS A 178 4.51 21.53 -1.09
CA CYS A 178 4.36 22.36 0.10
C CYS A 178 5.70 22.68 0.75
N ARG A 179 5.77 23.77 1.51
CA ARG A 179 6.99 24.17 2.23
C ARG A 179 6.96 23.78 3.71
N THR A 180 5.77 23.64 4.29
CA THR A 180 5.62 23.30 5.71
C THR A 180 4.80 22.03 5.88
N ARG A 181 5.07 21.31 6.96
CA ARG A 181 4.34 20.09 7.31
C ARG A 181 2.84 20.37 7.49
N LYS A 182 2.50 21.44 8.18
CA LYS A 182 1.11 21.87 8.36
C LYS A 182 0.38 22.04 7.03
N LYS A 183 1.05 22.67 6.04
CA LYS A 183 0.45 22.87 4.70
C LYS A 183 0.30 21.55 3.95
N VAL A 184 1.23 20.60 4.13
CA VAL A 184 1.10 19.23 3.58
C VAL A 184 -0.18 18.58 4.08
N LEU A 185 -0.38 18.51 5.40
CA LEU A 185 -1.54 17.85 5.99
C LEU A 185 -2.85 18.51 5.53
N GLN A 186 -2.90 19.84 5.58
CA GLN A 186 -4.06 20.58 5.08
C GLN A 186 -4.36 20.22 3.62
N ARG A 187 -3.34 20.23 2.76
CA ARG A 187 -3.52 20.00 1.34
C ARG A 187 -3.88 18.55 1.02
N MET A 188 -3.36 17.58 1.78
CA MET A 188 -3.79 16.18 1.67
C MET A 188 -5.27 16.01 1.98
N VAL A 189 -5.78 16.67 3.02
CA VAL A 189 -7.21 16.67 3.35
C VAL A 189 -8.05 17.28 2.22
N GLU A 190 -7.61 18.42 1.65
CA GLU A 190 -8.30 19.06 0.51
C GLU A 190 -8.36 18.13 -0.72
N LEU A 191 -7.23 17.45 -1.04
CA LEU A 191 -7.17 16.51 -2.15
C LEU A 191 -8.06 15.29 -1.91
N ALA A 192 -8.06 14.75 -0.70
CA ALA A 192 -8.93 13.64 -0.32
C ALA A 192 -10.42 14.04 -0.40
N ALA A 193 -10.78 15.21 0.14
CA ALA A 193 -12.15 15.72 0.13
C ALA A 193 -12.68 16.00 -1.28
N ALA A 194 -11.81 16.35 -2.23
CA ALA A 194 -12.19 16.52 -3.63
C ALA A 194 -12.72 15.23 -4.29
N ASN A 195 -12.48 14.08 -3.67
CA ASN A 195 -12.98 12.78 -4.11
C ASN A 195 -14.36 12.42 -3.53
N ALA A 196 -15.00 13.31 -2.81
CA ALA A 196 -16.32 13.04 -2.23
C ALA A 196 -17.40 12.78 -3.32
N PRO A 197 -18.40 11.93 -3.04
CA PRO A 197 -18.62 11.22 -1.77
C PRO A 197 -17.64 10.05 -1.57
N ILE A 198 -17.16 9.86 -0.34
CA ILE A 198 -16.24 8.78 0.02
C ILE A 198 -16.89 7.77 0.97
N GLU A 199 -16.41 6.52 0.95
CA GLU A 199 -16.94 5.41 1.75
C GLU A 199 -15.92 4.82 2.72
N ALA A 200 -14.61 5.06 2.52
CA ALA A 200 -13.56 4.60 3.42
C ALA A 200 -12.38 5.59 3.45
N VAL A 201 -11.77 5.71 4.62
CA VAL A 201 -10.56 6.52 4.84
C VAL A 201 -9.54 5.69 5.62
N TYR A 202 -8.29 5.72 5.13
CA TYR A 202 -7.17 5.09 5.81
C TYR A 202 -6.04 6.11 5.97
N VAL A 203 -5.34 6.03 7.09
CA VAL A 203 -4.13 6.82 7.36
C VAL A 203 -3.02 5.86 7.73
N ALA A 204 -1.86 6.00 7.09
CA ALA A 204 -0.69 5.19 7.42
C ALA A 204 0.53 6.08 7.66
N ASN A 205 1.35 5.73 8.64
CA ASN A 205 2.52 6.54 8.98
C ASN A 205 3.72 5.68 9.41
N ALA A 206 4.92 6.28 9.38
CA ALA A 206 6.10 5.81 10.10
C ALA A 206 6.71 6.98 10.86
N GLU A 207 6.70 6.90 12.18
CA GLU A 207 7.21 7.96 13.09
C GLU A 207 6.55 9.33 12.82
N ALA A 208 5.22 9.33 12.61
CA ALA A 208 4.42 10.53 12.34
C ALA A 208 3.01 10.42 12.96
N GLU A 209 2.92 9.93 14.19
CA GLU A 209 1.66 9.63 14.88
C GLU A 209 0.80 10.88 15.10
N GLU A 210 1.43 12.02 15.45
CA GLU A 210 0.73 13.29 15.65
C GLU A 210 0.09 13.81 14.34
N ASP A 211 0.80 13.65 13.21
CA ASP A 211 0.29 14.00 11.90
C ASP A 211 -0.86 13.08 11.48
N ALA A 212 -0.71 11.78 11.76
CA ALA A 212 -1.76 10.80 11.48
C ALA A 212 -3.05 11.12 12.27
N GLU A 213 -2.92 11.49 13.53
CA GLU A 213 -4.05 11.92 14.36
C GLU A 213 -4.66 13.24 13.86
N THR A 214 -3.84 14.16 13.36
CA THR A 214 -4.30 15.41 12.74
C THR A 214 -5.14 15.12 11.49
N LEU A 215 -4.66 14.24 10.60
CA LEU A 215 -5.42 13.82 9.42
C LEU A 215 -6.71 13.11 9.82
N ARG A 216 -6.65 12.19 10.78
CA ARG A 216 -7.82 11.46 11.27
C ARG A 216 -8.91 12.41 11.75
N LYS A 217 -8.56 13.38 12.60
CA LYS A 217 -9.52 14.37 13.12
C LYS A 217 -10.14 15.19 11.99
N ALA A 218 -9.30 15.72 11.09
CA ALA A 218 -9.79 16.53 9.96
C ALA A 218 -10.74 15.74 9.05
N MET A 219 -10.46 14.47 8.78
CA MET A 219 -11.34 13.63 7.96
C MET A 219 -12.66 13.29 8.68
N LEU A 220 -12.63 13.06 10.00
CA LEU A 220 -13.86 12.86 10.80
C LEU A 220 -14.74 14.11 10.89
N GLU A 221 -14.12 15.29 10.92
CA GLU A 221 -14.87 16.57 10.89
C GLU A 221 -15.58 16.79 9.55
N LEU A 222 -14.89 16.46 8.44
CA LEU A 222 -15.46 16.63 7.09
C LEU A 222 -16.49 15.54 6.74
N PHE A 223 -16.30 14.33 7.27
CA PHE A 223 -17.12 13.16 6.96
C PHE A 223 -17.58 12.47 8.26
N PRO A 224 -18.53 13.07 9.00
CA PRO A 224 -19.00 12.51 10.26
C PRO A 224 -19.59 11.12 10.09
N GLY A 225 -19.17 10.19 10.96
CA GLY A 225 -19.63 8.79 10.92
C GLY A 225 -18.88 7.87 9.96
N LEU A 226 -17.98 8.40 9.14
CA LEU A 226 -17.11 7.57 8.30
C LEU A 226 -15.96 7.00 9.14
N PRO A 227 -15.73 5.67 9.16
CA PRO A 227 -14.61 5.10 9.90
C PRO A 227 -13.28 5.52 9.28
N VAL A 228 -12.36 6.00 10.12
CA VAL A 228 -10.98 6.31 9.72
C VAL A 228 -10.05 5.34 10.41
N LEU A 229 -9.46 4.44 9.64
CA LEU A 229 -8.47 3.49 10.14
C LEU A 229 -7.07 4.13 10.12
N VAL A 230 -6.39 4.15 11.27
CA VAL A 230 -5.00 4.62 11.38
C VAL A 230 -4.09 3.43 11.68
N THR A 231 -3.00 3.30 10.91
CA THR A 231 -2.02 2.21 11.07
C THR A 231 -0.58 2.72 10.94
N GLY A 232 0.36 1.98 11.54
CA GLY A 232 1.77 2.09 11.18
C GLY A 232 2.08 1.34 9.87
N ILE A 233 3.07 1.78 9.13
CA ILE A 233 3.65 1.01 8.01
C ILE A 233 4.78 0.10 8.51
N GLY A 234 4.96 -1.05 7.84
CA GLY A 234 6.03 -1.98 8.17
C GLY A 234 7.41 -1.52 7.66
N THR A 235 8.47 -2.12 8.20
CA THR A 235 9.88 -1.79 7.90
C THR A 235 10.23 -1.86 6.42
N VAL A 236 9.62 -2.77 5.64
CA VAL A 236 9.86 -2.91 4.20
C VAL A 236 9.44 -1.66 3.44
N LEU A 237 8.24 -1.14 3.70
CA LEU A 237 7.75 0.07 3.03
C LEU A 237 8.48 1.32 3.57
N ALA A 238 8.73 1.36 4.88
CA ALA A 238 9.46 2.44 5.53
C ALA A 238 10.91 2.57 5.04
N ALA A 239 11.56 1.46 4.65
CA ALA A 239 12.90 1.48 4.05
C ALA A 239 12.98 2.27 2.73
N HIS A 240 11.85 2.42 2.02
CA HIS A 240 11.76 3.19 0.78
C HIS A 240 11.19 4.59 0.98
N LEU A 241 10.42 4.83 2.04
CA LEU A 241 9.73 6.11 2.26
C LEU A 241 10.41 6.98 3.32
N GLY A 242 11.16 6.37 4.23
CA GLY A 242 11.86 7.05 5.32
C GLY A 242 10.97 7.43 6.50
N PRO A 243 11.60 7.94 7.58
CA PRO A 243 10.89 8.39 8.77
C PRO A 243 10.07 9.63 8.49
N GLY A 244 8.95 9.77 9.20
CA GLY A 244 8.03 10.89 9.06
C GLY A 244 7.14 10.81 7.81
N VAL A 245 7.10 9.68 7.10
CA VAL A 245 6.14 9.49 6.01
C VAL A 245 4.72 9.45 6.56
N ILE A 246 3.81 10.10 5.83
CA ILE A 246 2.38 10.10 6.10
C ILE A 246 1.61 9.80 4.82
N GLY A 247 0.69 8.84 4.87
CA GLY A 247 -0.22 8.48 3.79
C GLY A 247 -1.66 8.71 4.18
N LEU A 248 -2.46 9.25 3.26
CA LEU A 248 -3.90 9.39 3.36
C LEU A 248 -4.52 8.72 2.13
N PHE A 249 -5.41 7.79 2.39
CA PHE A 249 -6.07 7.01 1.34
C PHE A 249 -7.57 7.18 1.51
N VAL A 250 -8.25 7.37 0.40
CA VAL A 250 -9.70 7.48 0.38
C VAL A 250 -10.29 6.58 -0.70
N ARG A 251 -11.46 6.04 -0.43
CA ARG A 251 -12.22 5.31 -1.44
C ARG A 251 -13.51 6.06 -1.72
N ARG A 252 -13.71 6.38 -3.00
CA ARG A 252 -14.92 7.02 -3.50
C ARG A 252 -16.10 6.04 -3.41
N GLN A 253 -17.30 6.57 -3.17
CA GLN A 253 -18.53 5.79 -3.32
C GLN A 253 -18.74 5.37 -4.77
N ARG A 254 -19.53 4.32 -4.96
CA ARG A 254 -19.97 3.88 -6.29
C ARG A 254 -20.84 4.91 -6.98
#